data_4565989bc5746a21b83a2182ee23acb8
#
_entry.id   4565989bc5746a21b83a2182ee23acb8
#
_cell.length_a   1.000
_cell.length_b   1.000
_cell.length_c   1.000
_cell.angle_alpha   90.00
_cell.angle_beta   90.00
_cell.angle_gamma   90.00
#
_symmetry.space_group_name_H-M   'P 1'
#
loop_
_entity.id
_entity.type
_entity.pdbx_description
1 polymer ?
#
loop_
_entity_poly.entity_id
_entity_poly.type
_entity_poly.pdbx_seq_one_letter_code
_entity_poly.pdbx_strand_id
1 'polypeptide(L)'
;MRTNVGEDFARALASKDSARMRELFADQIDFQALTPGRHWQASTPEKAVDDIILGVWFGPQDDIHELRSVTCGQVRDRERVTYRLGVKRNNTEYVVEQHAYYESDGTHITWIRILCSGYRPESME
;
A
#
# COMPACT_ATOMS: atom_id res chain seq x y z
N MET A 1 9.52 8.60 20.39
CA MET A 1 8.39 9.01 19.54
C MET A 1 7.74 7.79 18.90
N ARG A 2 6.46 7.74 18.95
CA ARG A 2 5.75 6.62 18.35
C ARG A 2 5.59 6.81 16.85
N THR A 3 5.90 5.78 16.10
CA THR A 3 5.61 5.79 14.69
C THR A 3 4.22 5.21 14.46
N ASN A 4 3.58 5.70 13.42
CA ASN A 4 2.28 5.21 13.01
C ASN A 4 2.49 4.04 12.04
N VAL A 5 1.91 2.90 12.35
CA VAL A 5 2.11 1.69 11.53
C VAL A 5 1.65 1.91 10.09
N GLY A 6 0.53 2.62 9.91
CA GLY A 6 0.04 2.90 8.56
C GLY A 6 0.99 3.78 7.77
N GLU A 7 1.53 4.81 8.41
CA GLU A 7 2.51 5.67 7.75
C GLU A 7 3.78 4.88 7.43
N ASP A 8 4.22 4.02 8.35
CA ASP A 8 5.38 3.17 8.10
C ASP A 8 5.14 2.28 6.90
N PHE A 9 3.93 1.75 6.77
CA PHE A 9 3.57 0.93 5.61
C PHE A 9 3.66 1.73 4.31
N ALA A 10 3.11 2.95 4.30
CA ALA A 10 3.15 3.78 3.09
C ALA A 10 4.59 4.12 2.69
N ARG A 11 5.45 4.40 3.67
CA ARG A 11 6.85 4.73 3.38
C ARG A 11 7.63 3.50 2.90
N ALA A 12 7.37 2.33 3.49
CA ALA A 12 8.01 1.10 3.05
C ALA A 12 7.59 0.75 1.62
N LEU A 13 6.31 0.95 1.32
CA LEU A 13 5.81 0.72 -0.03
C LEU A 13 6.48 1.66 -1.02
N ALA A 14 6.56 2.94 -0.68
CA ALA A 14 7.15 3.94 -1.57
C ALA A 14 8.61 3.61 -1.90
N SER A 15 9.34 3.03 -0.95
CA SER A 15 10.74 2.63 -1.19
C SER A 15 10.86 1.20 -1.67
N LYS A 16 9.75 0.49 -1.85
CA LYS A 16 9.71 -0.92 -2.23
C LYS A 16 10.53 -1.79 -1.30
N ASP A 17 10.48 -1.48 -0.02
CA ASP A 17 11.20 -2.22 1.00
C ASP A 17 10.36 -3.44 1.40
N SER A 18 10.54 -4.53 0.67
CA SER A 18 9.71 -5.71 0.86
C SER A 18 9.89 -6.32 2.25
N ALA A 19 11.12 -6.33 2.76
CA ALA A 19 11.37 -6.89 4.09
C ALA A 19 10.63 -6.10 5.16
N ARG A 20 10.67 -4.76 5.06
CA ARG A 20 9.99 -3.91 6.03
C ARG A 20 8.48 -4.07 5.91
N MET A 21 7.96 -4.14 4.68
CA MET A 21 6.53 -4.33 4.49
C MET A 21 6.06 -5.65 5.09
N ARG A 22 6.81 -6.73 4.87
CA ARG A 22 6.45 -8.02 5.46
C ARG A 22 6.49 -7.97 6.98
N GLU A 23 7.47 -7.25 7.55
CA GLU A 23 7.57 -7.09 8.99
C GLU A 23 6.36 -6.40 9.60
N LEU A 24 5.77 -5.47 8.86
CA LEU A 24 4.63 -4.70 9.36
C LEU A 24 3.34 -5.50 9.37
N PHE A 25 3.29 -6.63 8.67
CA PHE A 25 2.10 -7.48 8.64
C PHE A 25 2.24 -8.60 9.66
N ALA A 26 1.12 -8.94 10.30
CA ALA A 26 1.08 -10.12 11.15
C ALA A 26 1.25 -11.38 10.31
N ASP A 27 1.74 -12.46 10.92
CA ASP A 27 1.98 -13.71 10.21
C ASP A 27 0.72 -14.24 9.52
N GLN A 28 -0.41 -14.02 10.15
CA GLN A 28 -1.70 -14.36 9.56
C GLN A 28 -2.47 -13.06 9.32
N ILE A 29 -2.21 -12.47 8.18
CA ILE A 29 -2.83 -11.20 7.81
C ILE A 29 -4.13 -11.48 7.07
N ASP A 30 -5.15 -10.68 7.36
CA ASP A 30 -6.38 -10.68 6.57
C ASP A 30 -6.29 -9.51 5.60
N PHE A 31 -5.79 -9.79 4.41
CA PHE A 31 -5.50 -8.78 3.39
C PHE A 31 -6.50 -8.91 2.25
N GLN A 32 -7.20 -7.83 1.96
CA GLN A 32 -8.03 -7.76 0.77
C GLN A 32 -7.88 -6.37 0.13
N ALA A 33 -8.00 -6.32 -1.18
CA ALA A 33 -7.84 -5.08 -1.90
C ALA A 33 -8.69 -5.08 -3.16
N LEU A 34 -9.07 -3.88 -3.59
CA LEU A 34 -9.75 -3.65 -4.85
C LEU A 34 -8.90 -2.72 -5.69
N THR A 35 -8.49 -3.20 -6.84
CA THR A 35 -7.95 -2.36 -7.91
C THR A 35 -8.98 -2.33 -9.01
N PRO A 36 -8.86 -1.42 -10.00
CA PRO A 36 -9.86 -1.40 -11.05
C PRO A 36 -10.04 -2.77 -11.70
N GLY A 37 -11.27 -3.27 -11.62
CA GLY A 37 -11.64 -4.54 -12.26
C GLY A 37 -11.21 -5.80 -11.53
N ARG A 38 -10.61 -5.69 -10.36
CA ARG A 38 -10.11 -6.91 -9.72
C ARG A 38 -10.09 -6.84 -8.20
N HIS A 39 -10.43 -7.96 -7.58
CA HIS A 39 -10.35 -8.16 -6.12
C HIS A 39 -9.17 -9.07 -5.82
N TRP A 40 -8.42 -8.72 -4.77
CA TRP A 40 -7.22 -9.43 -4.35
C TRP A 40 -7.37 -9.89 -2.91
N GLN A 41 -6.79 -11.04 -2.59
CA GLN A 41 -6.80 -11.60 -1.23
C GLN A 41 -5.46 -12.25 -0.92
N ALA A 42 -5.05 -12.15 0.34
CA ALA A 42 -3.87 -12.85 0.81
C ALA A 42 -4.01 -13.09 2.31
N SER A 43 -3.42 -14.19 2.79
CA SER A 43 -3.43 -14.52 4.21
C SER A 43 -2.03 -14.57 4.80
N THR A 44 -0.99 -14.31 4.01
CA THR A 44 0.38 -14.27 4.49
C THR A 44 1.07 -13.01 4.01
N PRO A 45 2.04 -12.50 4.79
CA PRO A 45 2.79 -11.31 4.36
C PRO A 45 3.49 -11.50 3.02
N GLU A 46 4.05 -12.69 2.80
CA GLU A 46 4.77 -12.97 1.55
C GLU A 46 3.86 -12.84 0.34
N LYS A 47 2.67 -13.40 0.43
CA LYS A 47 1.74 -13.31 -0.69
C LYS A 47 1.27 -11.88 -0.90
N ALA A 48 0.93 -11.19 0.19
CA ALA A 48 0.45 -9.82 0.08
C ALA A 48 1.52 -8.90 -0.50
N VAL A 49 2.76 -9.01 -0.03
CA VAL A 49 3.83 -8.10 -0.41
C VAL A 49 4.51 -8.54 -1.70
N ASP A 50 5.03 -9.76 -1.72
CA ASP A 50 5.89 -10.19 -2.83
C ASP A 50 5.09 -10.56 -4.07
N ASP A 51 3.93 -11.20 -3.90
CA ASP A 51 3.16 -11.66 -5.05
C ASP A 51 2.21 -10.59 -5.57
N ILE A 52 1.60 -9.81 -4.68
CA ILE A 52 0.57 -8.84 -5.07
C ILE A 52 1.13 -7.43 -5.19
N ILE A 53 1.56 -6.85 -4.08
CA ILE A 53 1.92 -5.42 -4.06
C ILE A 53 3.14 -5.16 -4.93
N LEU A 54 4.23 -5.86 -4.70
CA LEU A 54 5.48 -5.64 -5.44
C LEU A 54 5.64 -6.59 -6.62
N GLY A 55 4.76 -7.58 -6.74
CA GLY A 55 4.79 -8.51 -7.86
C GLY A 55 3.93 -8.05 -9.03
N VAL A 56 2.76 -7.48 -8.73
CA VAL A 56 1.80 -7.09 -9.76
C VAL A 56 1.56 -5.59 -9.77
N TRP A 57 1.20 -5.01 -8.62
CA TRP A 57 0.82 -3.59 -8.59
C TRP A 57 2.00 -2.68 -8.94
N PHE A 58 3.12 -2.91 -8.28
CA PHE A 58 4.34 -2.11 -8.46
C PHE A 58 5.49 -3.06 -8.73
N GLY A 59 5.48 -3.65 -9.94
CA GLY A 59 6.45 -4.67 -10.29
C GLY A 59 7.83 -4.09 -10.64
N PRO A 60 8.72 -4.94 -11.14
CA PRO A 60 10.11 -4.51 -11.37
C PRO A 60 10.27 -3.37 -12.36
N GLN A 61 9.34 -3.20 -13.30
CA GLN A 61 9.44 -2.13 -14.28
C GLN A 61 8.71 -0.86 -13.84
N ASP A 62 8.15 -0.85 -12.64
CA ASP A 62 7.45 0.31 -12.11
C ASP A 62 8.34 1.00 -11.10
N ASP A 63 8.63 2.26 -11.34
CA ASP A 63 9.53 3.04 -10.49
C ASP A 63 8.70 4.01 -9.65
N ILE A 64 8.61 3.74 -8.35
CA ILE A 64 7.96 4.66 -7.42
C ILE A 64 9.01 5.70 -7.04
N HIS A 65 8.91 6.87 -7.63
CA HIS A 65 9.93 7.89 -7.43
C HIS A 65 9.56 8.92 -6.39
N GLU A 66 8.32 8.89 -5.90
CA GLU A 66 7.88 9.91 -4.96
C GLU A 66 6.69 9.43 -4.13
N LEU A 67 6.76 9.65 -2.82
CA LEU A 67 5.59 9.57 -1.95
C LEU A 67 5.07 10.98 -1.80
N ARG A 68 4.01 11.33 -2.54
CA ARG A 68 3.54 12.70 -2.63
C ARG A 68 2.79 13.16 -1.41
N SER A 69 2.04 12.27 -0.81
CA SER A 69 1.28 12.62 0.38
C SER A 69 0.95 11.36 1.16
N VAL A 70 0.83 11.51 2.45
CA VAL A 70 0.35 10.46 3.32
C VAL A 70 -0.46 11.13 4.43
N THR A 71 -1.68 10.66 4.65
CA THR A 71 -2.52 11.16 5.72
C THR A 71 -3.07 9.97 6.50
N CYS A 72 -3.20 10.17 7.80
CA CYS A 72 -3.68 9.12 8.69
C CYS A 72 -4.93 9.60 9.40
N GLY A 73 -5.80 8.67 9.75
CA GLY A 73 -7.01 8.98 10.46
C GLY A 73 -7.52 7.76 11.19
N GLN A 74 -8.70 7.91 11.79
CA GLN A 74 -9.27 6.85 12.59
C GLN A 74 -10.79 6.95 12.54
N VAL A 75 -11.43 5.79 12.38
CA VAL A 75 -12.89 5.70 12.44
C VAL A 75 -13.18 4.70 13.54
N ARG A 76 -13.56 5.21 14.73
CA ARG A 76 -13.75 4.42 15.94
C ARG A 76 -12.48 3.61 16.24
N ASP A 77 -12.56 2.29 16.18
CA ASP A 77 -11.44 1.42 16.50
C ASP A 77 -10.65 0.99 15.26
N ARG A 78 -11.01 1.53 14.10
CA ARG A 78 -10.32 1.18 12.86
C ARG A 78 -9.49 2.35 12.39
N GLU A 79 -8.26 2.08 11.93
CA GLU A 79 -7.36 3.13 11.49
C GLU A 79 -7.38 3.22 9.96
N ARG A 80 -6.96 4.38 9.47
CA ARG A 80 -6.93 4.64 8.04
C ARG A 80 -5.61 5.30 7.69
N VAL A 81 -5.04 4.88 6.55
CA VAL A 81 -3.95 5.60 5.93
C VAL A 81 -4.28 5.78 4.45
N THR A 82 -4.06 6.99 3.96
CA THR A 82 -4.26 7.33 2.56
C THR A 82 -2.95 7.90 2.05
N TYR A 83 -2.51 7.43 0.89
CA TYR A 83 -1.25 7.91 0.34
C TYR A 83 -1.34 7.99 -1.17
N ARG A 84 -0.50 8.86 -1.73
CA ARG A 84 -0.45 9.12 -3.15
C ARG A 84 0.99 8.97 -3.61
N LEU A 85 1.19 8.19 -4.66
CA LEU A 85 2.51 7.84 -5.15
C LEU A 85 2.70 8.36 -6.56
N GLY A 86 3.89 8.91 -6.84
CA GLY A 86 4.31 9.20 -8.20
C GLY A 86 5.06 8.00 -8.73
N VAL A 87 4.61 7.43 -9.83
CA VAL A 87 5.16 6.20 -10.38
C VAL A 87 5.49 6.39 -11.85
N LYS A 88 6.64 5.92 -12.27
CA LYS A 88 7.03 5.96 -13.66
C LYS A 88 7.00 4.56 -14.24
N ARG A 89 6.28 4.41 -15.35
CA ARG A 89 6.17 3.12 -16.04
C ARG A 89 6.35 3.39 -17.52
N ASN A 90 7.35 2.75 -18.15
CA ASN A 90 7.63 2.92 -19.58
C ASN A 90 7.74 4.39 -19.96
N ASN A 91 8.48 5.16 -19.17
CA ASN A 91 8.72 6.58 -19.40
C ASN A 91 7.48 7.45 -19.30
N THR A 92 6.39 6.92 -18.78
CA THR A 92 5.15 7.69 -18.57
C THR A 92 4.96 7.88 -17.09
N GLU A 93 4.59 9.11 -16.70
CA GLU A 93 4.35 9.46 -15.30
C GLU A 93 2.90 9.18 -14.94
N TYR A 94 2.73 8.51 -13.82
CA TYR A 94 1.40 8.18 -13.30
C TYR A 94 1.30 8.58 -11.84
N VAL A 95 0.09 8.82 -11.39
CA VAL A 95 -0.19 8.94 -9.97
C VAL A 95 -1.08 7.77 -9.56
N VAL A 96 -0.79 7.19 -8.40
CA VAL A 96 -1.59 6.11 -7.83
C VAL A 96 -1.97 6.52 -6.42
N GLU A 97 -3.25 6.48 -6.12
CA GLU A 97 -3.73 6.80 -4.77
C GLU A 97 -4.37 5.55 -4.17
N GLN A 98 -4.04 5.25 -2.93
CA GLN A 98 -4.63 4.13 -2.23
C GLN A 98 -5.17 4.59 -0.89
N HIS A 99 -6.33 4.04 -0.52
CA HIS A 99 -6.96 4.26 0.77
C HIS A 99 -6.99 2.92 1.48
N ALA A 100 -6.41 2.86 2.66
CA ALA A 100 -6.36 1.63 3.42
C ALA A 100 -6.99 1.82 4.79
N TYR A 101 -7.94 0.96 5.13
CA TYR A 101 -8.42 0.83 6.50
C TYR A 101 -7.77 -0.40 7.09
N TYR A 102 -7.33 -0.31 8.34
CA TYR A 102 -6.60 -1.43 8.92
C TYR A 102 -6.79 -1.50 10.43
N GLU A 103 -6.51 -2.66 10.96
CA GLU A 103 -6.43 -2.91 12.40
C GLU A 103 -5.02 -3.39 12.72
N SER A 104 -4.54 -3.02 13.88
CA SER A 104 -3.17 -3.28 14.26
C SER A 104 -3.16 -3.67 15.75
N ASP A 105 -2.20 -4.51 16.11
CA ASP A 105 -1.97 -4.85 17.52
C ASP A 105 -0.98 -3.89 18.18
N GLY A 106 -0.66 -2.77 17.50
CA GLY A 106 0.32 -1.80 17.97
C GLY A 106 1.63 -1.88 17.25
N THR A 107 1.97 -3.04 16.68
CA THR A 107 3.21 -3.23 15.94
C THR A 107 3.00 -3.87 14.59
N HIS A 108 1.93 -4.66 14.45
CA HIS A 108 1.67 -5.40 13.22
C HIS A 108 0.24 -5.16 12.75
N ILE A 109 0.08 -5.06 11.44
CA ILE A 109 -1.23 -4.95 10.82
C ILE A 109 -1.81 -6.36 10.73
N THR A 110 -2.99 -6.54 11.35
CA THR A 110 -3.65 -7.84 11.38
C THR A 110 -4.78 -7.96 10.37
N TRP A 111 -5.32 -6.84 9.94
CA TRP A 111 -6.46 -6.77 9.03
C TRP A 111 -6.31 -5.50 8.21
N ILE A 112 -6.46 -5.60 6.90
CA ILE A 112 -6.32 -4.43 6.03
C ILE A 112 -7.21 -4.56 4.80
N ARG A 113 -7.81 -3.43 4.41
CA ARG A 113 -8.62 -3.31 3.20
C ARG A 113 -8.11 -2.12 2.42
N ILE A 114 -7.72 -2.33 1.17
CA ILE A 114 -7.14 -1.28 0.34
C ILE A 114 -8.03 -1.04 -0.87
N LEU A 115 -8.29 0.22 -1.15
CA LEU A 115 -8.96 0.64 -2.37
C LEU A 115 -7.96 1.45 -3.19
N CYS A 116 -7.70 1.02 -4.41
CA CYS A 116 -6.68 1.60 -5.27
C CYS A 116 -7.31 2.30 -6.47
N SER A 117 -6.81 3.49 -6.78
CA SER A 117 -7.28 4.26 -7.93
C SER A 117 -6.90 3.64 -9.27
N GLY A 118 -5.88 2.75 -9.26
CA GLY A 118 -5.23 2.33 -10.48
C GLY A 118 -4.24 3.41 -10.93
N TYR A 119 -3.57 3.14 -12.03
CA TYR A 119 -2.58 4.06 -12.58
C TYR A 119 -3.30 5.15 -13.37
N ARG A 120 -3.18 6.39 -12.90
CA ARG A 120 -3.83 7.54 -13.55
C ARG A 120 -2.75 8.40 -14.17
N PRO A 121 -2.83 8.70 -15.49
CA PRO A 121 -1.80 9.51 -16.13
C PRO A 121 -1.64 10.86 -15.46
N GLU A 122 -0.39 11.24 -15.23
CA GLU A 122 -0.08 12.50 -14.55
C GLU A 122 -0.52 13.71 -15.36
N SER A 123 -0.37 13.60 -16.68
CA SER A 123 -0.63 14.72 -17.58
C SER A 123 -2.09 14.80 -18.05
N MET A 124 -2.96 14.08 -17.39
CA MET A 124 -4.36 14.09 -17.77
C MET A 124 -5.01 15.42 -17.41
N GLU A 125 -5.62 16.04 -18.38
CA GLU A 125 -6.28 17.34 -18.20
C GLU A 125 -7.78 17.23 -18.30
#